data_f9d5eb2e47e57ab58c27dce7d8947801
#
_entry.id   f9d5eb2e47e57ab58c27dce7d8947801
#
_cell.length_a   1.000
_cell.length_b   1.000
_cell.length_c   1.000
_cell.angle_alpha   90.00
_cell.angle_beta   90.00
_cell.angle_gamma   90.00
#
_symmetry.space_group_name_H-M   'P 1'
#
loop_
_entity.id
_entity.type
_entity.pdbx_description
1 polymer ?
#
loop_
_entity_poly.entity_id
_entity_poly.type
_entity_poly.pdbx_seq_one_letter_code
_entity_poly.pdbx_strand_id
1 'polypeptide(L)'
;MLWKGFQRPKRLEFERETLNERFGRFYAQPFERGFGTTVGNAMRRVLLSSIEGAAVTAVKIEGVLHEFSPIQGVVEDATDIILNLKQIPIKLHSEGSKTLTLRATKPGEVRARDIEADADVEILEPDAHIATVSEGGKLEMELRIRRGRGYVAADKNFDEDLGIGWIPIDSVHSPVKKVNYVVEAARIGQTTDYDKLTIEVWTNGAVTPRDAVSLAAKLIRDHFTIFVGLDEAGDAPLEGAGLEPTASANEHLDKSVEELELSVRSYNCLKNANIRTLRELVQKTEGEMLKTKNFGRKSLNEIKEILQTMGLSLGMRVESGREA
;
A
#
# COMPACT_ATOMS: atom_id res chain seq x y z
N MET A 1 26.43 -15.48 17.44
CA MET A 1 26.36 -14.83 16.11
C MET A 1 26.58 -15.92 15.05
N LEU A 2 25.49 -16.37 14.44
CA LEU A 2 25.47 -17.48 13.45
C LEU A 2 25.98 -17.06 12.05
N TRP A 3 26.22 -15.77 11.83
CA TRP A 3 26.48 -15.21 10.49
C TRP A 3 27.91 -14.70 10.28
N LYS A 4 28.87 -15.24 11.06
CA LYS A 4 30.28 -14.85 10.91
C LYS A 4 30.80 -15.33 9.55
N GLY A 5 31.15 -14.39 8.67
CA GLY A 5 31.65 -14.70 7.31
C GLY A 5 30.59 -14.70 6.20
N PHE A 6 29.29 -14.63 6.53
CA PHE A 6 28.21 -14.57 5.53
C PHE A 6 28.22 -13.22 4.78
N GLN A 7 28.36 -13.29 3.47
CA GLN A 7 28.39 -12.11 2.61
C GLN A 7 27.00 -11.66 2.22
N ARG A 8 26.77 -10.35 2.31
CA ARG A 8 25.51 -9.73 1.89
C ARG A 8 25.79 -8.44 1.11
N PRO A 9 24.94 -8.08 0.13
CA PRO A 9 25.05 -6.80 -0.56
C PRO A 9 24.93 -5.66 0.43
N LYS A 10 25.77 -4.64 0.25
CA LYS A 10 25.73 -3.44 1.10
C LYS A 10 24.69 -2.42 0.59
N ARG A 11 24.42 -2.41 -0.70
CA ARG A 11 23.50 -1.48 -1.36
C ARG A 11 22.90 -2.10 -2.60
N LEU A 12 21.73 -1.61 -2.97
CA LEU A 12 21.12 -1.83 -4.27
C LEU A 12 21.63 -0.74 -5.23
N GLU A 13 22.20 -1.14 -6.34
CA GLU A 13 22.65 -0.26 -7.40
C GLU A 13 21.63 -0.26 -8.54
N PHE A 14 21.59 0.80 -9.31
CA PHE A 14 20.71 0.92 -10.48
C PHE A 14 21.44 1.56 -11.64
N GLU A 15 21.05 1.17 -12.83
CA GLU A 15 21.61 1.68 -14.06
C GLU A 15 20.94 3.02 -14.39
N ARG A 16 21.69 4.12 -14.28
CA ARG A 16 21.15 5.49 -14.40
C ARG A 16 20.68 5.81 -15.81
N GLU A 17 21.33 5.24 -16.83
CA GLU A 17 21.04 5.51 -18.25
C GLU A 17 19.71 4.91 -18.69
N THR A 18 19.28 3.81 -18.08
CA THR A 18 18.06 3.10 -18.44
C THR A 18 16.89 3.42 -17.51
N LEU A 19 17.16 4.05 -16.35
CA LEU A 19 16.13 4.36 -15.35
C LEU A 19 15.24 5.50 -15.84
N ASN A 20 13.96 5.20 -15.99
CA ASN A 20 12.92 6.19 -16.29
C ASN A 20 11.66 5.92 -15.42
N GLU A 21 10.59 6.67 -15.65
CA GLU A 21 9.34 6.55 -14.84
C GLU A 21 8.64 5.19 -15.00
N ARG A 22 8.91 4.46 -16.09
CA ARG A 22 8.24 3.19 -16.42
C ARG A 22 9.17 1.99 -16.48
N PHE A 23 10.49 2.17 -16.46
CA PHE A 23 11.47 1.10 -16.50
C PHE A 23 12.63 1.37 -15.56
N GLY A 24 13.10 0.31 -14.87
CA GLY A 24 14.32 0.37 -14.05
C GLY A 24 15.02 -0.98 -13.99
N ARG A 25 16.34 -0.94 -14.06
CA ARG A 25 17.23 -2.08 -13.87
C ARG A 25 18.03 -1.87 -12.59
N PHE A 26 17.89 -2.83 -11.66
CA PHE A 26 18.52 -2.81 -10.35
C PHE A 26 19.40 -4.02 -10.20
N TYR A 27 20.57 -3.86 -9.58
CA TYR A 27 21.46 -4.98 -9.30
C TYR A 27 22.09 -4.89 -7.92
N ALA A 28 22.34 -6.03 -7.33
CA ALA A 28 22.98 -6.16 -6.04
C ALA A 28 23.93 -7.36 -6.02
N GLN A 29 25.07 -7.16 -5.43
CA GLN A 29 26.11 -8.16 -5.21
C GLN A 29 26.98 -7.79 -4.01
N PRO A 30 27.68 -8.74 -3.37
CA PRO A 30 27.54 -10.18 -3.50
C PRO A 30 26.41 -10.75 -2.65
N PHE A 31 25.73 -11.76 -3.13
CA PHE A 31 24.91 -12.65 -2.31
C PHE A 31 25.65 -13.99 -2.15
N GLU A 32 25.38 -14.69 -1.07
CA GLU A 32 25.76 -16.11 -0.96
C GLU A 32 25.05 -16.92 -2.05
N ARG A 33 25.70 -17.96 -2.51
CA ARG A 33 25.21 -18.82 -3.59
C ARG A 33 23.80 -19.33 -3.31
N GLY A 34 22.88 -19.12 -4.26
CA GLY A 34 21.47 -19.46 -4.18
C GLY A 34 20.57 -18.36 -3.60
N PHE A 35 21.12 -17.42 -2.81
CA PHE A 35 20.33 -16.30 -2.26
C PHE A 35 19.86 -15.34 -3.34
N GLY A 36 20.63 -15.16 -4.41
CA GLY A 36 20.21 -14.37 -5.56
C GLY A 36 18.88 -14.85 -6.14
N THR A 37 18.73 -16.15 -6.33
CA THR A 37 17.48 -16.77 -6.82
C THR A 37 16.35 -16.64 -5.83
N THR A 38 16.60 -16.90 -4.54
CA THR A 38 15.56 -16.79 -3.48
C THR A 38 15.01 -15.37 -3.39
N VAL A 39 15.89 -14.37 -3.31
CA VAL A 39 15.50 -12.96 -3.22
C VAL A 39 14.85 -12.49 -4.51
N GLY A 40 15.43 -12.82 -5.67
CA GLY A 40 14.90 -12.44 -6.97
C GLY A 40 13.49 -12.96 -7.22
N ASN A 41 13.23 -14.22 -6.90
CA ASN A 41 11.91 -14.83 -7.03
C ASN A 41 10.89 -14.20 -6.04
N ALA A 42 11.28 -14.02 -4.78
CA ALA A 42 10.42 -13.38 -3.78
C ALA A 42 10.03 -11.96 -4.22
N MET A 43 11.01 -11.14 -4.64
CA MET A 43 10.78 -9.79 -5.14
C MET A 43 9.87 -9.78 -6.37
N ARG A 44 10.12 -10.66 -7.36
CA ARG A 44 9.28 -10.76 -8.54
C ARG A 44 7.83 -11.08 -8.20
N ARG A 45 7.59 -12.04 -7.32
CA ARG A 45 6.23 -12.42 -6.91
C ARG A 45 5.50 -11.27 -6.24
N VAL A 46 6.13 -10.60 -5.28
CA VAL A 46 5.51 -9.49 -4.55
C VAL A 46 5.29 -8.28 -5.45
N LEU A 47 6.24 -7.94 -6.32
CA LEU A 47 6.10 -6.85 -7.30
C LEU A 47 4.88 -7.05 -8.21
N LEU A 48 4.63 -8.27 -8.69
CA LEU A 48 3.53 -8.54 -9.61
C LEU A 48 2.15 -8.64 -8.92
N SER A 49 2.10 -9.05 -7.65
CA SER A 49 0.84 -9.38 -6.97
C SER A 49 0.39 -8.38 -5.91
N SER A 50 1.32 -7.65 -5.29
CA SER A 50 1.03 -6.99 -4.01
C SER A 50 1.14 -5.47 -4.03
N ILE A 51 1.65 -4.88 -5.12
CA ILE A 51 1.73 -3.43 -5.27
C ILE A 51 0.35 -2.90 -5.61
N GLU A 52 -0.09 -1.89 -4.85
CA GLU A 52 -1.38 -1.24 -5.05
C GLU A 52 -1.38 -0.31 -6.26
N GLY A 53 -2.51 -0.24 -6.93
CA GLY A 53 -2.75 0.70 -8.00
C GLY A 53 -4.24 1.00 -8.15
N ALA A 54 -4.56 1.97 -9.00
CA ALA A 54 -5.92 2.36 -9.33
C ALA A 54 -6.35 1.74 -10.66
N ALA A 55 -7.64 1.37 -10.74
CA ALA A 55 -8.24 0.89 -11.97
C ALA A 55 -9.73 1.23 -12.02
N VAL A 56 -10.30 1.25 -13.22
CA VAL A 56 -11.75 1.33 -13.41
C VAL A 56 -12.35 -0.01 -12.98
N THR A 57 -13.35 0.04 -12.10
CA THR A 57 -14.00 -1.14 -11.52
C THR A 57 -15.45 -1.31 -11.98
N ALA A 58 -16.09 -0.23 -12.40
CA ALA A 58 -17.44 -0.27 -12.97
C ALA A 58 -17.60 0.90 -13.96
N VAL A 59 -18.46 0.69 -14.94
CA VAL A 59 -18.84 1.70 -15.93
C VAL A 59 -20.36 1.81 -16.02
N LYS A 60 -20.85 3.00 -16.30
CA LYS A 60 -22.26 3.23 -16.63
C LYS A 60 -22.29 4.02 -17.92
N ILE A 61 -22.89 3.46 -18.94
CA ILE A 61 -23.01 4.07 -20.28
C ILE A 61 -24.47 4.36 -20.52
N GLU A 62 -24.81 5.58 -20.96
CA GLU A 62 -26.18 5.96 -21.22
C GLU A 62 -26.81 5.09 -22.33
N GLY A 63 -27.97 4.51 -22.04
CA GLY A 63 -28.67 3.61 -22.98
C GLY A 63 -28.15 2.18 -23.06
N VAL A 64 -27.16 1.80 -22.24
CA VAL A 64 -26.56 0.47 -22.18
C VAL A 64 -26.91 -0.20 -20.86
N LEU A 65 -27.43 -1.43 -20.93
CA LEU A 65 -27.80 -2.22 -19.76
C LEU A 65 -26.86 -3.38 -19.46
N HIS A 66 -26.08 -3.82 -20.45
CA HIS A 66 -25.13 -4.92 -20.31
C HIS A 66 -23.96 -4.76 -21.30
N GLU A 67 -22.86 -5.41 -21.04
CA GLU A 67 -21.58 -5.27 -21.76
C GLU A 67 -21.62 -5.65 -23.25
N PHE A 68 -22.60 -6.44 -23.67
CA PHE A 68 -22.76 -6.87 -25.07
C PHE A 68 -23.71 -5.97 -25.88
N SER A 69 -24.01 -4.78 -25.41
CA SER A 69 -24.92 -3.88 -26.10
C SER A 69 -24.18 -3.00 -27.12
N PRO A 70 -24.71 -2.83 -28.33
CA PRO A 70 -24.24 -1.79 -29.24
C PRO A 70 -24.65 -0.42 -28.71
N ILE A 71 -23.85 0.61 -29.01
CA ILE A 71 -24.14 1.99 -28.63
C ILE A 71 -24.51 2.77 -29.87
N GLN A 72 -25.68 3.40 -29.85
CA GLN A 72 -26.18 4.10 -31.03
C GLN A 72 -25.31 5.31 -31.38
N GLY A 73 -24.77 5.35 -32.60
CA GLY A 73 -23.91 6.43 -33.06
C GLY A 73 -22.45 6.34 -32.56
N VAL A 74 -22.04 5.21 -32.03
CA VAL A 74 -20.64 4.90 -31.69
C VAL A 74 -20.22 3.68 -32.50
N VAL A 75 -18.97 3.65 -32.95
CA VAL A 75 -18.44 2.58 -33.82
C VAL A 75 -18.18 1.33 -33.00
N GLU A 76 -17.59 1.50 -31.82
CA GLU A 76 -17.24 0.44 -30.89
C GLU A 76 -18.49 0.05 -30.07
N ASP A 77 -18.59 -1.23 -29.71
CA ASP A 77 -19.58 -1.71 -28.76
C ASP A 77 -19.14 -1.47 -27.29
N ALA A 78 -20.02 -1.75 -26.34
CA ALA A 78 -19.71 -1.56 -24.93
C ALA A 78 -18.53 -2.42 -24.47
N THR A 79 -18.37 -3.63 -25.04
CA THR A 79 -17.24 -4.52 -24.73
C THR A 79 -15.91 -3.92 -25.17
N ASP A 80 -15.84 -3.37 -26.39
CA ASP A 80 -14.63 -2.75 -26.92
C ASP A 80 -14.23 -1.54 -26.11
N ILE A 81 -15.21 -0.70 -25.75
CA ILE A 81 -14.97 0.46 -24.87
C ILE A 81 -14.43 0.02 -23.50
N ILE A 82 -15.02 -1.01 -22.89
CA ILE A 82 -14.55 -1.56 -21.62
C ILE A 82 -13.11 -2.06 -21.74
N LEU A 83 -12.77 -2.75 -22.82
CA LEU A 83 -11.40 -3.23 -23.07
C LEU A 83 -10.40 -2.09 -23.25
N ASN A 84 -10.80 -1.01 -23.89
CA ASN A 84 -9.98 0.19 -24.05
C ASN A 84 -9.78 0.89 -22.69
N LEU A 85 -10.82 1.05 -21.90
CA LEU A 85 -10.76 1.66 -20.55
C LEU A 85 -9.83 0.91 -19.59
N LYS A 86 -9.81 -0.42 -19.66
CA LYS A 86 -8.90 -1.26 -18.84
C LYS A 86 -7.43 -1.03 -19.14
N GLN A 87 -7.08 -0.52 -20.30
CA GLN A 87 -5.69 -0.25 -20.70
C GLN A 87 -5.18 1.09 -20.19
N ILE A 88 -6.07 2.01 -19.82
CA ILE A 88 -5.71 3.37 -19.40
C ILE A 88 -5.07 3.32 -18.01
N PRO A 89 -3.80 3.71 -17.87
CA PRO A 89 -3.16 3.78 -16.58
C PRO A 89 -3.63 5.03 -15.83
N ILE A 90 -4.12 4.79 -14.61
CA ILE A 90 -4.70 5.82 -13.75
C ILE A 90 -3.95 5.85 -12.43
N LYS A 91 -3.74 7.06 -11.90
CA LYS A 91 -3.20 7.27 -10.56
C LYS A 91 -4.24 7.99 -9.71
N LEU A 92 -4.58 7.41 -8.57
CA LEU A 92 -5.55 7.94 -7.62
C LEU A 92 -4.82 8.41 -6.37
N HIS A 93 -5.01 9.68 -5.99
CA HIS A 93 -4.36 10.28 -4.82
C HIS A 93 -5.16 10.15 -3.54
N SER A 94 -6.48 9.99 -3.65
CA SER A 94 -7.38 9.81 -2.50
C SER A 94 -7.53 8.34 -2.09
N GLU A 95 -8.01 8.08 -0.87
CA GLU A 95 -8.28 6.73 -0.34
C GLU A 95 -9.71 6.28 -0.65
N GLY A 96 -10.51 6.85 -1.31
CA GLY A 96 -11.91 6.44 -1.62
C GLY A 96 -12.08 5.95 -3.03
N SER A 97 -13.31 5.54 -3.37
CA SER A 97 -13.74 5.40 -4.76
C SER A 97 -14.07 6.77 -5.34
N LYS A 98 -13.72 7.00 -6.60
CA LYS A 98 -14.06 8.21 -7.35
C LYS A 98 -14.89 7.85 -8.57
N THR A 99 -15.82 8.71 -8.93
CA THR A 99 -16.59 8.59 -10.15
C THR A 99 -16.20 9.74 -11.08
N LEU A 100 -15.75 9.40 -12.28
CA LEU A 100 -15.45 10.35 -13.33
C LEU A 100 -16.52 10.30 -14.41
N THR A 101 -16.70 11.40 -15.12
CA THR A 101 -17.66 11.52 -16.21
C THR A 101 -16.93 11.72 -17.53
N LEU A 102 -17.44 11.11 -18.59
CA LEU A 102 -17.03 11.39 -19.97
C LEU A 102 -18.25 11.75 -20.79
N ARG A 103 -18.18 12.87 -21.51
CA ARG A 103 -19.24 13.35 -22.38
C ARG A 103 -18.67 13.74 -23.73
N ALA A 104 -19.02 12.99 -24.76
CA ALA A 104 -18.66 13.28 -26.15
C ALA A 104 -19.93 13.43 -26.99
N THR A 105 -20.21 14.67 -27.43
CA THR A 105 -21.37 15.03 -28.25
C THR A 105 -20.98 15.41 -29.69
N LYS A 106 -19.68 15.50 -29.95
CA LYS A 106 -19.16 15.84 -31.29
C LYS A 106 -18.66 14.58 -31.97
N PRO A 107 -18.88 14.43 -33.29
CA PRO A 107 -18.33 13.33 -34.04
C PRO A 107 -16.79 13.37 -34.02
N GLY A 108 -16.16 12.23 -33.89
CA GLY A 108 -14.71 12.09 -33.86
C GLY A 108 -14.24 11.05 -32.84
N GLU A 109 -12.93 10.96 -32.72
CA GLU A 109 -12.26 10.05 -31.80
C GLU A 109 -12.31 10.60 -30.36
N VAL A 110 -12.78 9.75 -29.44
CA VAL A 110 -12.83 10.01 -27.98
C VAL A 110 -11.62 9.37 -27.34
N ARG A 111 -10.87 10.15 -26.59
CA ARG A 111 -9.63 9.74 -25.95
C ARG A 111 -9.68 9.91 -24.45
N ALA A 112 -8.73 9.33 -23.75
CA ALA A 112 -8.66 9.39 -22.28
C ALA A 112 -8.62 10.82 -21.71
N ARG A 113 -8.09 11.79 -22.45
CA ARG A 113 -8.10 13.22 -22.08
C ARG A 113 -9.49 13.86 -22.05
N ASP A 114 -10.47 13.24 -22.70
CA ASP A 114 -11.86 13.74 -22.72
C ASP A 114 -12.64 13.31 -21.47
N ILE A 115 -12.02 12.49 -20.61
CA ILE A 115 -12.56 12.17 -19.27
C ILE A 115 -12.41 13.42 -18.39
N GLU A 116 -13.50 13.85 -17.77
CA GLU A 116 -13.51 14.94 -16.79
C GLU A 116 -12.86 14.45 -15.50
N ALA A 117 -11.52 14.58 -15.42
CA ALA A 117 -10.74 14.12 -14.27
C ALA A 117 -10.86 15.14 -13.12
N ASP A 118 -11.07 14.63 -11.90
CA ASP A 118 -10.98 15.39 -10.66
C ASP A 118 -9.51 15.62 -10.26
N ALA A 119 -9.24 16.59 -9.37
CA ALA A 119 -7.89 16.88 -8.87
C ALA A 119 -7.20 15.67 -8.22
N ASP A 120 -7.98 14.71 -7.72
CA ASP A 120 -7.47 13.49 -7.09
C ASP A 120 -7.11 12.37 -8.08
N VAL A 121 -7.41 12.53 -9.38
CA VAL A 121 -7.23 11.49 -10.40
C VAL A 121 -6.35 12.00 -11.52
N GLU A 122 -5.26 11.31 -11.78
CA GLU A 122 -4.33 11.62 -12.86
C GLU A 122 -4.38 10.51 -13.92
N ILE A 123 -4.64 10.88 -15.17
CA ILE A 123 -4.62 9.98 -16.33
C ILE A 123 -3.24 10.07 -16.99
N LEU A 124 -2.50 8.95 -16.96
CA LEU A 124 -1.09 8.94 -17.38
C LEU A 124 -0.87 8.78 -18.89
N GLU A 125 -1.93 8.35 -19.62
CA GLU A 125 -1.93 8.24 -21.08
C GLU A 125 -3.15 8.98 -21.66
N PRO A 126 -3.09 10.31 -21.76
CA PRO A 126 -4.24 11.12 -22.18
C PRO A 126 -4.65 10.87 -23.66
N ASP A 127 -3.76 10.37 -24.47
CA ASP A 127 -4.01 10.06 -25.89
C ASP A 127 -4.53 8.64 -26.13
N ALA A 128 -4.75 7.82 -25.07
CA ALA A 128 -5.29 6.49 -25.21
C ALA A 128 -6.71 6.55 -25.82
N HIS A 129 -6.95 5.73 -26.84
CA HIS A 129 -8.23 5.61 -27.52
C HIS A 129 -9.29 4.98 -26.62
N ILE A 130 -10.51 5.52 -26.64
CA ILE A 130 -11.66 4.96 -25.94
C ILE A 130 -12.72 4.50 -26.93
N ALA A 131 -13.19 5.40 -27.77
CA ALA A 131 -14.27 5.14 -28.73
C ALA A 131 -14.26 6.14 -29.89
N THR A 132 -15.05 5.88 -30.92
CA THR A 132 -15.27 6.79 -32.06
C THR A 132 -16.75 7.11 -32.19
N VAL A 133 -17.10 8.38 -32.06
CA VAL A 133 -18.49 8.88 -32.20
C VAL A 133 -18.74 9.26 -33.64
N SER A 134 -19.79 8.69 -34.24
CA SER A 134 -20.25 8.98 -35.61
C SER A 134 -21.06 10.28 -35.67
N GLU A 135 -21.36 10.78 -36.89
CA GLU A 135 -22.22 11.96 -37.08
C GLU A 135 -23.62 11.73 -36.44
N GLY A 136 -24.02 12.66 -35.57
CA GLY A 136 -25.28 12.59 -34.83
C GLY A 136 -25.28 11.61 -33.63
N GLY A 137 -24.15 10.91 -33.37
CA GLY A 137 -23.97 10.09 -32.19
C GLY A 137 -23.60 10.90 -30.96
N LYS A 138 -23.81 10.31 -29.79
CA LYS A 138 -23.32 10.82 -28.50
C LYS A 138 -22.82 9.66 -27.63
N LEU A 139 -21.84 9.93 -26.81
CA LEU A 139 -21.33 9.01 -25.81
C LEU A 139 -21.28 9.72 -24.46
N GLU A 140 -22.10 9.25 -23.52
CA GLU A 140 -22.08 9.72 -22.14
C GLU A 140 -21.88 8.52 -21.22
N MET A 141 -20.85 8.60 -20.36
CA MET A 141 -20.53 7.52 -19.44
C MET A 141 -19.99 8.03 -18.11
N GLU A 142 -20.19 7.24 -17.09
CA GLU A 142 -19.60 7.40 -15.77
C GLU A 142 -18.64 6.24 -15.50
N LEU A 143 -17.47 6.53 -14.94
CA LEU A 143 -16.40 5.57 -14.67
C LEU A 143 -16.13 5.56 -13.17
N ARG A 144 -16.27 4.42 -12.52
CA ARG A 144 -15.91 4.26 -11.11
C ARG A 144 -14.50 3.74 -11.00
N ILE A 145 -13.64 4.48 -10.27
CA ILE A 145 -12.25 4.17 -10.05
C ILE A 145 -12.04 3.82 -8.59
N ARG A 146 -11.29 2.75 -8.33
CA ARG A 146 -10.91 2.32 -6.97
C ARG A 146 -9.45 1.91 -6.92
N ARG A 147 -8.85 2.01 -5.73
CA ARG A 147 -7.58 1.35 -5.43
C ARG A 147 -7.81 -0.12 -5.11
N GLY A 148 -6.83 -0.92 -5.49
CA GLY A 148 -6.85 -2.35 -5.22
C GLY A 148 -5.47 -2.98 -5.47
N ARG A 149 -5.44 -4.32 -5.46
CA ARG A 149 -4.22 -5.11 -5.68
C ARG A 149 -4.47 -6.20 -6.68
N GLY A 150 -3.50 -6.44 -7.55
CA GLY A 150 -3.53 -7.54 -8.50
C GLY A 150 -4.74 -7.48 -9.43
N TYR A 151 -5.37 -8.61 -9.69
CA TYR A 151 -6.58 -8.77 -10.51
C TYR A 151 -7.80 -8.99 -9.63
N VAL A 152 -8.87 -8.28 -9.92
CA VAL A 152 -10.17 -8.41 -9.26
C VAL A 152 -11.23 -8.69 -10.33
N ALA A 153 -11.94 -9.81 -10.21
CA ALA A 153 -13.00 -10.18 -11.14
C ALA A 153 -14.23 -9.27 -11.00
N ALA A 154 -15.03 -9.14 -12.07
CA ALA A 154 -16.17 -8.23 -12.14
C ALA A 154 -17.21 -8.47 -11.03
N ASP A 155 -17.49 -9.72 -10.70
CA ASP A 155 -18.41 -10.11 -9.61
C ASP A 155 -17.97 -9.60 -8.23
N LYS A 156 -16.67 -9.46 -8.00
CA LYS A 156 -16.11 -8.86 -6.77
C LYS A 156 -16.09 -7.33 -6.78
N ASN A 157 -16.18 -6.72 -7.95
CA ASN A 157 -16.32 -5.29 -8.12
C ASN A 157 -17.78 -4.83 -8.06
N PHE A 158 -18.72 -5.77 -8.01
CA PHE A 158 -20.12 -5.47 -7.75
C PHE A 158 -20.25 -4.93 -6.32
N ASP A 159 -20.87 -3.79 -6.19
CA ASP A 159 -21.12 -3.09 -4.93
C ASP A 159 -22.62 -2.80 -4.86
N GLU A 160 -23.27 -3.12 -3.75
CA GLU A 160 -24.71 -2.88 -3.56
C GLU A 160 -25.06 -1.39 -3.64
N ASP A 161 -24.09 -0.51 -3.40
CA ASP A 161 -24.24 0.94 -3.56
C ASP A 161 -24.26 1.40 -5.02
N LEU A 162 -23.93 0.52 -5.97
CA LEU A 162 -24.02 0.80 -7.40
C LEU A 162 -25.50 0.77 -7.81
N GLY A 163 -26.05 1.92 -8.19
CA GLY A 163 -27.41 2.04 -8.70
C GLY A 163 -27.62 1.24 -10.01
N ILE A 164 -28.87 1.20 -10.46
CA ILE A 164 -29.26 0.51 -11.71
C ILE A 164 -28.50 1.14 -12.90
N GLY A 165 -28.02 0.28 -13.81
CA GLY A 165 -27.33 0.69 -15.04
C GLY A 165 -25.79 0.69 -14.93
N TRP A 166 -25.24 0.41 -13.76
CA TRP A 166 -23.81 0.18 -13.61
C TRP A 166 -23.44 -1.24 -14.04
N ILE A 167 -22.40 -1.36 -14.84
CA ILE A 167 -21.80 -2.60 -15.30
C ILE A 167 -20.50 -2.78 -14.56
N PRO A 168 -20.38 -3.74 -13.62
CA PRO A 168 -19.13 -4.06 -12.98
C PRO A 168 -18.19 -4.70 -14.00
N ILE A 169 -16.93 -4.29 -13.99
CA ILE A 169 -15.90 -4.83 -14.88
C ILE A 169 -14.76 -5.43 -14.07
N ASP A 170 -14.11 -6.44 -14.63
CA ASP A 170 -12.87 -6.94 -14.06
C ASP A 170 -11.76 -5.89 -14.15
N SER A 171 -10.94 -5.78 -13.14
CA SER A 171 -9.95 -4.73 -13.01
C SER A 171 -8.54 -5.27 -12.72
N VAL A 172 -7.54 -4.71 -13.40
CA VAL A 172 -6.13 -4.98 -13.14
C VAL A 172 -5.55 -3.78 -12.41
N HIS A 173 -5.40 -3.92 -11.10
CA HIS A 173 -4.89 -2.84 -10.26
C HIS A 173 -3.37 -2.77 -10.22
N SER A 174 -2.66 -3.87 -10.57
CA SER A 174 -1.20 -3.90 -10.50
C SER A 174 -0.55 -2.85 -11.41
N PRO A 175 0.21 -1.88 -10.85
CA PRO A 175 0.94 -0.91 -11.65
C PRO A 175 2.20 -1.51 -12.30
N VAL A 176 2.62 -2.69 -11.85
CA VAL A 176 3.79 -3.40 -12.38
C VAL A 176 3.35 -4.32 -13.51
N LYS A 177 3.78 -4.01 -14.74
CA LYS A 177 3.39 -4.78 -15.95
C LYS A 177 4.26 -6.02 -16.14
N LYS A 178 5.57 -5.92 -15.85
CA LYS A 178 6.52 -7.01 -16.08
C LYS A 178 7.68 -6.92 -15.09
N VAL A 179 8.14 -8.06 -14.62
CA VAL A 179 9.36 -8.20 -13.81
C VAL A 179 10.17 -9.35 -14.36
N ASN A 180 11.44 -9.09 -14.61
CA ASN A 180 12.43 -10.10 -14.93
C ASN A 180 13.56 -10.07 -13.89
N TYR A 181 14.18 -11.21 -13.61
CA TYR A 181 15.41 -11.25 -12.84
C TYR A 181 16.38 -12.25 -13.43
N VAL A 182 17.66 -11.94 -13.28
CA VAL A 182 18.77 -12.76 -13.73
C VAL A 182 19.76 -12.89 -12.58
N VAL A 183 20.28 -14.11 -12.38
CA VAL A 183 21.31 -14.38 -11.38
C VAL A 183 22.55 -14.83 -12.12
N GLU A 184 23.64 -14.11 -11.92
CA GLU A 184 24.93 -14.34 -12.53
C GLU A 184 25.96 -14.64 -11.43
N ALA A 185 27.02 -15.39 -11.76
CA ALA A 185 28.13 -15.59 -10.85
C ALA A 185 28.86 -14.26 -10.58
N ALA A 186 29.10 -13.95 -9.31
CA ALA A 186 29.86 -12.79 -8.87
C ALA A 186 31.21 -13.21 -8.29
N ARG A 187 32.24 -12.39 -8.51
CA ARG A 187 33.57 -12.63 -7.99
C ARG A 187 33.93 -11.67 -6.87
N ILE A 188 34.43 -12.21 -5.77
CA ILE A 188 35.05 -11.42 -4.70
C ILE A 188 36.48 -11.91 -4.52
N GLY A 189 37.44 -11.06 -4.89
CA GLY A 189 38.86 -11.46 -4.86
C GLY A 189 39.12 -12.64 -5.80
N GLN A 190 39.52 -13.76 -5.25
CA GLN A 190 39.79 -15.00 -6.02
C GLN A 190 38.63 -16.00 -6.00
N THR A 191 37.57 -15.74 -5.19
CA THR A 191 36.42 -16.65 -5.02
C THR A 191 35.29 -16.24 -5.95
N THR A 192 34.73 -17.18 -6.71
CA THR A 192 33.65 -16.99 -7.69
C THR A 192 32.31 -17.59 -7.22
N ASP A 193 32.16 -17.95 -5.95
CA ASP A 193 31.01 -18.66 -5.40
C ASP A 193 29.90 -17.74 -4.86
N TYR A 194 29.78 -16.57 -5.43
CA TYR A 194 28.76 -15.59 -5.05
C TYR A 194 27.80 -15.32 -6.20
N ASP A 195 26.59 -14.83 -5.87
CA ASP A 195 25.59 -14.43 -6.83
C ASP A 195 25.55 -12.90 -6.99
N LYS A 196 25.36 -12.46 -8.22
CA LYS A 196 24.91 -11.13 -8.58
C LYS A 196 23.46 -11.23 -9.05
N LEU A 197 22.55 -10.56 -8.37
CA LEU A 197 21.15 -10.46 -8.75
C LEU A 197 20.92 -9.17 -9.52
N THR A 198 20.33 -9.30 -10.72
CA THR A 198 19.81 -8.19 -11.52
C THR A 198 18.29 -8.32 -11.61
N ILE A 199 17.54 -7.26 -11.32
CA ILE A 199 16.08 -7.21 -11.40
C ILE A 199 15.69 -6.09 -12.36
N GLU A 200 14.84 -6.39 -13.33
CA GLU A 200 14.26 -5.44 -14.27
C GLU A 200 12.77 -5.31 -13.99
N VAL A 201 12.30 -4.07 -13.88
CA VAL A 201 10.90 -3.76 -13.51
C VAL A 201 10.33 -2.80 -14.52
N TRP A 202 9.18 -3.17 -15.12
CA TRP A 202 8.37 -2.32 -16.00
C TRP A 202 7.07 -1.97 -15.29
N THR A 203 6.77 -0.69 -15.22
CA THR A 203 5.54 -0.17 -14.62
C THR A 203 4.68 0.54 -15.66
N ASN A 204 3.46 0.88 -15.29
CA ASN A 204 2.56 1.70 -16.10
C ASN A 204 2.76 3.22 -15.89
N GLY A 205 3.67 3.62 -14.99
CA GLY A 205 3.93 5.03 -14.63
C GLY A 205 3.18 5.51 -13.37
N ALA A 206 2.16 4.79 -12.89
CA ALA A 206 1.47 5.16 -11.65
C ALA A 206 2.38 5.07 -10.42
N VAL A 207 3.34 4.14 -10.45
CA VAL A 207 4.39 3.98 -9.46
C VAL A 207 5.73 3.87 -10.18
N THR A 208 6.75 4.57 -9.70
CA THR A 208 8.09 4.46 -10.30
C THR A 208 8.68 3.07 -9.99
N PRO A 209 9.54 2.52 -10.87
CA PRO A 209 10.20 1.23 -10.61
C PRO A 209 10.96 1.20 -9.29
N ARG A 210 11.55 2.33 -8.89
CA ARG A 210 12.29 2.48 -7.63
C ARG A 210 11.37 2.35 -6.42
N ASP A 211 10.22 3.02 -6.45
CA ASP A 211 9.25 2.96 -5.37
C ASP A 211 8.60 1.59 -5.29
N ALA A 212 8.27 0.98 -6.44
CA ALA A 212 7.74 -0.38 -6.49
C ALA A 212 8.69 -1.40 -5.82
N VAL A 213 10.00 -1.35 -6.15
CA VAL A 213 11.02 -2.22 -5.52
C VAL A 213 11.11 -1.96 -4.03
N SER A 214 11.10 -0.69 -3.59
CA SER A 214 11.15 -0.33 -2.17
C SER A 214 9.93 -0.84 -1.40
N LEU A 215 8.72 -0.66 -1.96
CA LEU A 215 7.47 -1.16 -1.37
C LEU A 215 7.45 -2.68 -1.27
N ALA A 216 7.85 -3.38 -2.34
CA ALA A 216 7.94 -4.84 -2.35
C ALA A 216 8.91 -5.36 -1.27
N ALA A 217 10.07 -4.71 -1.13
CA ALA A 217 11.05 -5.08 -0.11
C ALA A 217 10.53 -4.85 1.31
N LYS A 218 9.79 -3.75 1.55
CA LYS A 218 9.13 -3.50 2.83
C LYS A 218 8.10 -4.57 3.16
N LEU A 219 7.23 -4.93 2.20
CA LEU A 219 6.22 -5.98 2.38
C LEU A 219 6.86 -7.33 2.75
N ILE A 220 7.93 -7.72 2.04
CA ILE A 220 8.65 -8.96 2.34
C ILE A 220 9.24 -8.91 3.75
N ARG A 221 9.92 -7.83 4.11
CA ARG A 221 10.50 -7.63 5.44
C ARG A 221 9.44 -7.75 6.53
N ASP A 222 8.32 -7.06 6.36
CA ASP A 222 7.27 -7.01 7.39
C ASP A 222 6.61 -8.38 7.59
N HIS A 223 6.44 -9.17 6.52
CA HIS A 223 5.98 -10.55 6.63
C HIS A 223 7.02 -11.49 7.26
N PHE A 224 8.32 -11.28 7.00
CA PHE A 224 9.35 -12.09 7.63
C PHE A 224 9.60 -11.74 9.09
N THR A 225 9.16 -10.59 9.56
CA THR A 225 9.32 -10.17 10.96
C THR A 225 8.67 -11.16 11.93
N ILE A 226 7.58 -11.81 11.56
CA ILE A 226 6.91 -12.83 12.39
C ILE A 226 7.80 -14.07 12.68
N PHE A 227 8.79 -14.34 11.83
CA PHE A 227 9.73 -15.45 12.03
C PHE A 227 10.97 -15.06 12.84
N VAL A 228 11.12 -13.75 13.13
CA VAL A 228 12.22 -13.24 13.96
C VAL A 228 11.75 -13.23 15.40
N GLY A 229 12.51 -13.81 16.32
CA GLY A 229 12.18 -13.80 17.77
C GLY A 229 11.37 -15.00 18.24
N LEU A 230 11.33 -16.10 17.48
CA LEU A 230 10.69 -17.35 17.94
C LEU A 230 11.29 -17.89 19.25
N ASP A 231 12.56 -17.57 19.54
CA ASP A 231 13.25 -17.97 20.77
C ASP A 231 12.90 -17.08 21.98
N GLU A 232 12.31 -15.91 21.74
CA GLU A 232 11.89 -14.96 22.79
C GLU A 232 10.39 -15.09 23.15
N ALA A 233 9.64 -15.80 22.34
CA ALA A 233 8.20 -16.00 22.51
C ALA A 233 7.89 -17.29 23.27
N GLY A 234 8.34 -17.39 24.52
CA GLY A 234 7.62 -18.18 25.50
C GLY A 234 6.30 -17.47 25.80
N ASP A 235 5.19 -17.91 25.18
CA ASP A 235 3.79 -17.60 25.55
C ASP A 235 3.38 -16.10 25.68
N ALA A 236 4.03 -15.16 25.01
CA ALA A 236 3.48 -13.81 24.88
C ALA A 236 2.83 -13.63 23.49
N PRO A 237 1.59 -13.12 23.41
CA PRO A 237 1.03 -12.69 22.13
C PRO A 237 1.98 -11.67 21.50
N LEU A 238 2.19 -11.76 20.18
CA LEU A 238 2.95 -10.77 19.40
C LEU A 238 2.21 -9.41 19.45
N GLU A 239 2.38 -8.69 20.54
CA GLU A 239 1.97 -7.29 20.63
C GLU A 239 3.05 -6.45 19.92
N GLY A 240 2.68 -5.97 18.75
CA GLY A 240 3.12 -4.72 18.17
C GLY A 240 4.63 -4.53 17.99
N ALA A 241 5.16 -4.91 16.82
CA ALA A 241 6.29 -4.19 16.26
C ALA A 241 5.91 -2.70 16.23
N GLY A 242 6.67 -1.87 16.96
CA GLY A 242 6.38 -0.48 17.23
C GLY A 242 5.82 0.27 16.02
N LEU A 243 4.54 0.54 16.06
CA LEU A 243 3.92 1.59 15.29
C LEU A 243 4.53 2.89 15.81
N GLU A 244 5.26 3.60 14.96
CA GLU A 244 5.54 5.01 15.23
C GLU A 244 4.19 5.69 15.46
N PRO A 245 4.04 6.49 16.52
CA PRO A 245 2.77 7.12 16.82
C PRO A 245 2.35 7.97 15.62
N THR A 246 1.14 7.71 15.11
CA THR A 246 0.53 8.56 14.09
C THR A 246 0.45 10.00 14.62
N ALA A 247 0.51 10.99 13.74
CA ALA A 247 0.52 12.42 14.12
C ALA A 247 -0.61 12.79 15.11
N SER A 248 -1.76 12.10 15.05
CA SER A 248 -2.89 12.27 15.97
C SER A 248 -2.61 11.72 17.40
N ALA A 249 -1.75 10.73 17.55
CA ALA A 249 -1.41 10.18 18.87
C ALA A 249 -0.51 11.13 19.67
N ASN A 250 0.31 11.94 18.99
CA ASN A 250 1.19 12.92 19.64
C ASN A 250 0.42 14.06 20.33
N GLU A 251 -0.76 14.44 19.83
CA GLU A 251 -1.59 15.48 20.42
C GLU A 251 -2.16 15.10 21.81
N HIS A 252 -2.21 13.81 22.09
CA HIS A 252 -2.74 13.30 23.37
C HIS A 252 -1.67 13.07 24.44
N LEU A 253 -0.40 13.00 24.06
CA LEU A 253 0.70 12.66 24.99
C LEU A 253 0.92 13.68 26.12
N ASP A 254 0.59 14.95 25.89
CA ASP A 254 0.78 16.03 26.86
C ASP A 254 -0.45 16.23 27.76
N LYS A 255 -1.53 15.45 27.56
CA LYS A 255 -2.72 15.47 28.43
C LYS A 255 -2.40 14.93 29.81
N SER A 256 -3.08 15.50 30.83
CA SER A 256 -2.98 15.03 32.20
C SER A 256 -3.67 13.67 32.36
N VAL A 257 -3.10 12.81 33.20
CA VAL A 257 -3.75 11.54 33.61
C VAL A 257 -5.08 11.79 34.33
N GLU A 258 -5.32 13.01 34.82
CA GLU A 258 -6.57 13.43 35.47
C GLU A 258 -7.74 13.55 34.49
N GLU A 259 -7.47 13.72 33.20
CA GLU A 259 -8.46 13.80 32.12
C GLU A 259 -8.95 12.43 31.64
N LEU A 260 -8.29 11.37 32.10
CA LEU A 260 -8.71 10.01 31.79
C LEU A 260 -9.86 9.58 32.72
N GLU A 261 -10.90 9.00 32.17
CA GLU A 261 -12.04 8.45 32.92
C GLU A 261 -11.63 7.18 33.68
N LEU A 262 -10.62 7.29 34.56
CA LEU A 262 -10.12 6.21 35.37
C LEU A 262 -10.92 6.07 36.68
N SER A 263 -11.01 4.85 37.19
CA SER A 263 -11.54 4.65 38.54
C SER A 263 -10.65 5.36 39.58
N VAL A 264 -11.25 5.83 40.68
CA VAL A 264 -10.54 6.52 41.77
C VAL A 264 -9.34 5.71 42.29
N ARG A 265 -9.44 4.39 42.20
CA ARG A 265 -8.36 3.49 42.63
C ARG A 265 -7.20 3.50 41.68
N SER A 266 -7.46 3.43 40.35
CA SER A 266 -6.44 3.45 39.29
C SER A 266 -5.76 4.80 39.27
N TYR A 267 -6.51 5.89 39.39
CA TYR A 267 -5.97 7.25 39.46
C TYR A 267 -5.03 7.42 40.69
N ASN A 268 -5.46 7.01 41.89
CA ASN A 268 -4.61 7.10 43.08
C ASN A 268 -3.33 6.27 42.97
N CYS A 269 -3.36 5.14 42.29
CA CYS A 269 -2.16 4.35 42.01
C CYS A 269 -1.16 5.06 41.09
N LEU A 270 -1.63 5.73 40.04
CA LEU A 270 -0.79 6.50 39.14
C LEU A 270 -0.20 7.72 39.86
N LYS A 271 -0.98 8.43 40.65
CA LYS A 271 -0.53 9.54 41.46
C LYS A 271 0.57 9.13 42.45
N ASN A 272 0.42 7.98 43.10
CA ASN A 272 1.43 7.43 44.03
C ASN A 272 2.70 6.98 43.30
N ALA A 273 2.58 6.61 42.02
CA ALA A 273 3.71 6.30 41.13
C ALA A 273 4.39 7.55 40.53
N ASN A 274 3.88 8.75 40.91
CA ASN A 274 4.35 10.05 40.37
C ASN A 274 4.23 10.19 38.84
N ILE A 275 3.23 9.52 38.23
CA ILE A 275 2.91 9.58 36.81
C ILE A 275 1.78 10.62 36.64
N ARG A 276 2.07 11.73 35.96
CA ARG A 276 1.15 12.87 35.81
C ARG A 276 0.65 13.08 34.39
N THR A 277 1.42 12.67 33.38
CA THR A 277 1.11 12.85 31.97
C THR A 277 0.95 11.51 31.26
N LEU A 278 0.19 11.51 30.15
CA LEU A 278 0.07 10.34 29.27
C LEU A 278 1.44 9.94 28.70
N ARG A 279 2.32 10.89 28.44
CA ARG A 279 3.69 10.65 27.98
C ARG A 279 4.48 9.78 28.97
N GLU A 280 4.39 10.09 30.25
CA GLU A 280 5.07 9.33 31.31
C GLU A 280 4.45 7.94 31.47
N LEU A 281 3.14 7.84 31.29
CA LEU A 281 2.39 6.58 31.39
C LEU A 281 2.75 5.61 30.28
N VAL A 282 2.75 6.04 29.01
CA VAL A 282 3.06 5.17 27.86
C VAL A 282 4.51 4.71 27.82
N GLN A 283 5.44 5.45 28.45
CA GLN A 283 6.85 5.03 28.55
C GLN A 283 7.07 3.91 29.58
N LYS A 284 6.13 3.69 30.48
CA LYS A 284 6.24 2.61 31.46
C LYS A 284 5.83 1.28 30.87
N THR A 285 6.59 0.25 31.18
CA THR A 285 6.27 -1.13 30.81
C THR A 285 5.27 -1.72 31.81
N GLU A 286 4.50 -2.73 31.38
CA GLU A 286 3.57 -3.44 32.28
C GLU A 286 4.26 -4.00 33.53
N GLY A 287 5.48 -4.52 33.37
CA GLY A 287 6.28 -5.04 34.46
C GLY A 287 6.66 -3.97 35.49
N GLU A 288 6.91 -2.75 35.07
CA GLU A 288 7.18 -1.61 35.96
C GLU A 288 5.92 -1.15 36.66
N MET A 289 4.78 -1.13 35.98
CA MET A 289 3.48 -0.80 36.57
C MET A 289 3.07 -1.78 37.65
N LEU A 290 3.24 -3.08 37.43
CA LEU A 290 2.92 -4.12 38.41
C LEU A 290 3.87 -4.12 39.62
N LYS A 291 5.06 -3.57 39.55
CA LYS A 291 5.99 -3.39 40.67
C LYS A 291 5.60 -2.23 41.59
N THR A 292 4.70 -1.35 41.13
CA THR A 292 4.25 -0.21 41.90
C THR A 292 3.33 -0.66 43.05
N LYS A 293 3.55 -0.14 44.24
CA LYS A 293 2.82 -0.51 45.45
C LYS A 293 1.31 -0.24 45.30
N ASN A 294 0.47 -1.24 45.56
CA ASN A 294 -0.99 -1.21 45.45
C ASN A 294 -1.55 -1.21 44.00
N PHE A 295 -0.74 -1.48 42.97
CA PHE A 295 -1.18 -1.58 41.59
C PHE A 295 -1.57 -3.02 41.26
N GLY A 296 -2.83 -3.26 40.91
CA GLY A 296 -3.38 -4.59 40.61
C GLY A 296 -3.66 -4.83 39.13
N ARG A 297 -3.78 -6.10 38.75
CA ARG A 297 -4.11 -6.49 37.33
C ARG A 297 -5.40 -5.85 36.81
N LYS A 298 -6.41 -5.60 37.68
CA LYS A 298 -7.66 -4.93 37.27
C LYS A 298 -7.42 -3.49 36.86
N SER A 299 -6.61 -2.73 37.62
CA SER A 299 -6.23 -1.35 37.26
C SER A 299 -5.35 -1.28 35.99
N LEU A 300 -4.49 -2.28 35.76
CA LEU A 300 -3.71 -2.39 34.58
C LEU A 300 -4.57 -2.57 33.31
N ASN A 301 -5.56 -3.46 33.40
CA ASN A 301 -6.47 -3.72 32.28
C ASN A 301 -7.33 -2.48 31.95
N GLU A 302 -7.84 -1.79 32.97
CA GLU A 302 -8.59 -0.54 32.80
C GLU A 302 -7.76 0.54 32.05
N ILE A 303 -6.50 0.72 32.45
CA ILE A 303 -5.58 1.65 31.79
C ILE A 303 -5.28 1.22 30.36
N LYS A 304 -5.07 -0.06 30.12
CA LYS A 304 -4.86 -0.58 28.76
C LYS A 304 -6.04 -0.31 27.84
N GLU A 305 -7.26 -0.56 28.29
CA GLU A 305 -8.47 -0.30 27.51
C GLU A 305 -8.58 1.18 27.13
N ILE A 306 -8.35 2.08 28.08
CA ILE A 306 -8.41 3.53 27.82
C ILE A 306 -7.28 3.97 26.85
N LEU A 307 -6.06 3.48 27.02
CA LEU A 307 -4.96 3.79 26.12
C LEU A 307 -5.23 3.26 24.70
N GLN A 308 -5.82 2.06 24.56
CA GLN A 308 -6.21 1.49 23.27
C GLN A 308 -7.24 2.34 22.53
N THR A 309 -8.25 2.90 23.22
CA THR A 309 -9.24 3.79 22.60
C THR A 309 -8.60 5.08 22.07
N MET A 310 -7.44 5.48 22.62
CA MET A 310 -6.67 6.64 22.19
C MET A 310 -5.55 6.28 21.19
N GLY A 311 -5.46 5.01 20.76
CA GLY A 311 -4.40 4.54 19.87
C GLY A 311 -3.02 4.49 20.52
N LEU A 312 -2.95 4.45 21.84
CA LEU A 312 -1.71 4.41 22.64
C LEU A 312 -1.52 3.04 23.32
N SER A 313 -0.28 2.69 23.67
CA SER A 313 0.03 1.47 24.41
C SER A 313 1.15 1.70 25.43
N LEU A 314 1.21 0.85 26.46
CA LEU A 314 2.32 0.89 27.42
C LEU A 314 3.61 0.38 26.76
N GLY A 315 4.75 0.96 27.16
CA GLY A 315 6.07 0.60 26.65
C GLY A 315 6.45 1.28 25.32
N MET A 316 5.70 2.30 24.87
CA MET A 316 6.04 3.07 23.67
C MET A 316 7.29 3.94 23.88
N ARG A 317 8.16 4.00 22.87
CA ARG A 317 9.27 4.95 22.85
C ARG A 317 8.78 6.28 22.29
N VAL A 318 8.68 7.27 23.14
CA VAL A 318 8.35 8.65 22.74
C VAL A 318 9.65 9.46 22.78
N GLU A 319 10.06 10.04 21.65
CA GLU A 319 11.21 10.93 21.61
C GLU A 319 10.92 12.16 22.51
N SER A 320 11.82 12.42 23.44
CA SER A 320 11.78 13.66 24.23
C SER A 320 12.09 14.82 23.29
N GLY A 321 11.11 15.65 22.99
CA GLY A 321 11.33 16.91 22.30
C GLY A 321 12.43 17.70 23.04
N ARG A 322 13.52 18.01 22.34
CA ARG A 322 14.52 18.94 22.83
C ARG A 322 13.82 20.29 23.01
N GLU A 323 13.81 20.76 24.24
CA GLU A 323 13.61 22.19 24.51
C GLU A 323 14.68 22.98 23.75
N ALA A 324 14.24 23.94 22.94
CA ALA A 324 15.04 24.97 22.35
C ALA A 324 14.97 26.22 23.25
#